data_db41cb4a69cefae6599f33c5ac127275
#
_entry.id   db41cb4a69cefae6599f33c5ac127275
#
_cell.length_a   1.000
_cell.length_b   1.000
_cell.length_c   1.000
_cell.angle_alpha   90.00
_cell.angle_beta   90.00
_cell.angle_gamma   90.00
#
_symmetry.space_group_name_H-M   'P 1'
#
loop_
_entity.id
_entity.type
_entity.pdbx_description
1 polymer ?
#
loop_
_entity_poly.entity_id
_entity_poly.type
_entity_poly.pdbx_seq_one_letter_code
_entity_poly.pdbx_strand_id
1 'polypeptide(L)'
;MSAPPPRVGVVVITRDRRERVLDTLHRLTRLPERPPVVVVDNGSTDGTADAVRRRFPQVRLVSPGRNLGAVGRTHGAAVLSTPYVAFSDDDSWWEPGALSRAADLLDAHPRLALIAGSTRVGADGLPDPINDALSTSPLGRDADLPGPAVLGFLACAAVVRRSAFLDVGGFHPVLHFGAEEALLALDLDAHRWGLAHCPDVVALHHPDTGPRPGREARVRRNVVLTAWMRRPLRHAVGQTAWLLADSLRDPEARAALRGAARRLPAALAHRRRLPPRVERRVRLVEAAA
;
A
#
# COMPACT_ATOMS: atom_id res chain seq x y z
N MET A 1 26.88 -17.64 18.74
CA MET A 1 25.42 -17.82 18.54
C MET A 1 25.04 -17.04 17.30
N SER A 2 24.47 -17.68 16.29
CA SER A 2 23.97 -17.01 15.08
C SER A 2 22.77 -16.13 15.47
N ALA A 3 22.69 -14.91 14.96
CA ALA A 3 21.51 -14.07 15.17
C ALA A 3 20.26 -14.77 14.62
N PRO A 4 19.09 -14.62 15.27
CA PRO A 4 17.87 -15.22 14.76
C PRO A 4 17.57 -14.69 13.35
N PRO A 5 16.94 -15.50 12.48
CA PRO A 5 16.63 -15.07 11.13
C PRO A 5 15.68 -13.86 11.14
N PRO A 6 15.81 -12.93 10.19
CA PRO A 6 14.96 -11.75 10.13
C PRO A 6 13.51 -12.17 9.88
N ARG A 7 12.58 -11.62 10.70
CA ARG A 7 11.13 -11.90 10.59
C ARG A 7 10.44 -11.01 9.55
N VAL A 8 11.01 -9.84 9.25
CA VAL A 8 10.46 -8.87 8.30
C VAL A 8 11.43 -8.67 7.14
N GLY A 9 10.94 -8.78 5.91
CA GLY A 9 11.65 -8.31 4.72
C GLY A 9 11.04 -7.01 4.21
N VAL A 10 11.83 -6.22 3.49
CA VAL A 10 11.37 -4.94 2.94
C VAL A 10 11.27 -5.05 1.42
N VAL A 11 10.15 -4.60 0.85
CA VAL A 11 9.96 -4.45 -0.59
C VAL A 11 9.92 -2.97 -0.93
N VAL A 12 10.81 -2.55 -1.83
CA VAL A 12 10.85 -1.20 -2.40
C VAL A 12 10.42 -1.28 -3.85
N ILE A 13 9.48 -0.42 -4.27
CA ILE A 13 9.19 -0.22 -5.69
C ILE A 13 9.80 1.08 -6.19
N THR A 14 10.30 1.09 -7.41
CA THR A 14 10.87 2.30 -8.03
C THR A 14 10.63 2.32 -9.53
N ARG A 15 10.67 3.52 -10.12
CA ARG A 15 10.72 3.71 -11.56
C ARG A 15 11.31 5.08 -11.90
N ASP A 16 12.42 5.07 -12.69
CA ASP A 16 13.08 6.28 -13.18
C ASP A 16 13.42 7.28 -12.06
N ARG A 17 13.89 6.77 -10.90
CA ARG A 17 14.23 7.55 -9.70
C ARG A 17 15.52 7.05 -9.05
N ARG A 18 16.58 6.92 -9.87
CA ARG A 18 17.85 6.31 -9.48
C ARG A 18 18.40 6.83 -8.15
N GLU A 19 18.61 8.13 -8.02
CA GLU A 19 19.25 8.69 -6.83
C GLU A 19 18.37 8.51 -5.57
N ARG A 20 17.04 8.59 -5.73
CA ARG A 20 16.11 8.39 -4.60
C ARG A 20 16.17 6.97 -4.06
N VAL A 21 16.07 5.97 -4.93
CA VAL A 21 16.12 4.58 -4.48
C VAL A 21 17.46 4.22 -3.87
N LEU A 22 18.58 4.79 -4.36
CA LEU A 22 19.90 4.55 -3.78
C LEU A 22 20.02 5.14 -2.36
N ASP A 23 19.48 6.34 -2.10
CA ASP A 23 19.42 6.92 -0.76
C ASP A 23 18.55 6.07 0.18
N THR A 24 17.37 5.68 -0.28
CA THR A 24 16.47 4.80 0.48
C THR A 24 17.15 3.47 0.83
N LEU A 25 17.83 2.83 -0.11
CA LEU A 25 18.57 1.59 0.13
C LEU A 25 19.70 1.76 1.11
N HIS A 26 20.41 2.90 1.06
CA HIS A 26 21.46 3.22 2.02
C HIS A 26 20.91 3.26 3.45
N ARG A 27 19.72 3.80 3.66
CA ARG A 27 19.03 3.85 4.96
C ARG A 27 18.52 2.48 5.38
N LEU A 28 17.82 1.76 4.51
CA LEU A 28 17.25 0.45 4.80
C LEU A 28 18.29 -0.61 5.13
N THR A 29 19.42 -0.62 4.42
CA THR A 29 20.49 -1.60 4.65
C THR A 29 21.30 -1.35 5.93
N ARG A 30 21.14 -0.19 6.56
CA ARG A 30 21.74 0.19 7.84
C ARG A 30 20.84 -0.02 9.05
N LEU A 31 19.60 -0.44 8.84
CA LEU A 31 18.71 -0.75 9.95
C LEU A 31 19.30 -1.84 10.85
N PRO A 32 19.18 -1.72 12.17
CA PRO A 32 19.72 -2.70 13.13
C PRO A 32 19.11 -4.08 12.93
N GLU A 33 17.87 -4.18 12.43
CA GLU A 33 17.16 -5.41 12.11
C GLU A 33 17.75 -6.17 10.91
N ARG A 34 18.56 -5.51 10.08
CA ARG A 34 19.19 -6.05 8.88
C ARG A 34 18.19 -6.83 8.01
N PRO A 35 17.05 -6.21 7.63
CA PRO A 35 16.02 -6.90 6.87
C PRO A 35 16.55 -7.30 5.48
N PRO A 36 16.16 -8.45 4.93
CA PRO A 36 16.35 -8.73 3.50
C PRO A 36 15.53 -7.70 2.71
N VAL A 37 16.18 -7.04 1.75
CA VAL A 37 15.56 -6.01 0.91
C VAL A 37 15.39 -6.52 -0.52
N VAL A 38 14.20 -6.33 -1.06
CA VAL A 38 13.87 -6.58 -2.47
C VAL A 38 13.52 -5.26 -3.12
N VAL A 39 14.20 -4.90 -4.18
CA VAL A 39 13.82 -3.78 -5.06
C VAL A 39 13.09 -4.32 -6.27
N VAL A 40 11.92 -3.78 -6.56
CA VAL A 40 11.21 -4.04 -7.81
C VAL A 40 11.32 -2.81 -8.70
N ASP A 41 12.12 -2.94 -9.74
CA ASP A 41 12.30 -1.90 -10.75
C ASP A 41 11.20 -2.00 -11.82
N ASN A 42 10.24 -1.11 -11.75
CA ASN A 42 9.07 -1.04 -12.64
C ASN A 42 9.41 -0.56 -14.07
N GLY A 43 10.50 -1.06 -14.63
CA GLY A 43 10.91 -0.76 -16.01
C GLY A 43 11.55 0.62 -16.14
N SER A 44 12.53 0.93 -15.29
CA SER A 44 13.33 2.15 -15.38
C SER A 44 14.21 2.17 -16.63
N THR A 45 14.41 3.37 -17.17
CA THR A 45 15.25 3.65 -18.35
C THR A 45 16.45 4.54 -18.03
N ASP A 46 16.55 5.04 -16.81
CA ASP A 46 17.57 5.97 -16.31
C ASP A 46 18.83 5.30 -15.73
N GLY A 47 18.95 3.97 -15.88
CA GLY A 47 20.05 3.19 -15.29
C GLY A 47 19.86 2.81 -13.83
N THR A 48 18.66 2.97 -13.27
CA THR A 48 18.32 2.60 -11.88
C THR A 48 18.70 1.15 -11.58
N ALA A 49 18.27 0.18 -12.38
CA ALA A 49 18.53 -1.25 -12.16
C ALA A 49 20.04 -1.55 -12.03
N ASP A 50 20.85 -1.01 -12.93
CA ASP A 50 22.30 -1.23 -12.92
C ASP A 50 22.99 -0.55 -11.74
N ALA A 51 22.51 0.63 -11.34
CA ALA A 51 23.03 1.32 -10.17
C ALA A 51 22.74 0.53 -8.87
N VAL A 52 21.54 -0.03 -8.74
CA VAL A 52 21.18 -0.89 -7.59
C VAL A 52 22.07 -2.13 -7.56
N ARG A 53 22.23 -2.86 -8.66
CA ARG A 53 23.09 -4.06 -8.73
C ARG A 53 24.53 -3.78 -8.32
N ARG A 54 25.09 -2.65 -8.79
CA ARG A 54 26.49 -2.30 -8.50
C ARG A 54 26.72 -1.84 -7.08
N ARG A 55 25.81 -0.99 -6.53
CA ARG A 55 26.02 -0.36 -5.21
C ARG A 55 25.49 -1.20 -4.05
N PHE A 56 24.51 -2.07 -4.29
CA PHE A 56 23.84 -2.89 -3.28
C PHE A 56 23.76 -4.36 -3.70
N PRO A 57 24.88 -5.08 -3.87
CA PRO A 57 24.87 -6.47 -4.33
C PRO A 57 24.13 -7.42 -3.40
N GLN A 58 23.94 -7.05 -2.12
CA GLN A 58 23.17 -7.80 -1.12
C GLN A 58 21.63 -7.62 -1.29
N VAL A 59 21.19 -6.62 -2.05
CA VAL A 59 19.77 -6.37 -2.31
C VAL A 59 19.30 -7.19 -3.50
N ARG A 60 18.19 -7.90 -3.33
CA ARG A 60 17.59 -8.64 -4.44
C ARG A 60 16.84 -7.71 -5.38
N LEU A 61 17.25 -7.66 -6.63
CA LEU A 61 16.57 -6.88 -7.66
C LEU A 61 15.64 -7.76 -8.50
N VAL A 62 14.39 -7.32 -8.64
CA VAL A 62 13.37 -7.88 -9.53
C VAL A 62 13.07 -6.85 -10.62
N SER A 63 13.30 -7.21 -11.88
CA SER A 63 13.08 -6.32 -13.03
C SER A 63 12.08 -6.97 -13.99
N PRO A 64 10.78 -6.69 -13.89
CA PRO A 64 9.75 -7.27 -14.76
C PRO A 64 9.77 -6.74 -16.20
N GLY A 65 10.65 -5.81 -16.54
CA GLY A 65 10.79 -5.22 -17.89
C GLY A 65 9.65 -4.28 -18.30
N ARG A 66 8.70 -4.03 -17.41
CA ARG A 66 7.56 -3.14 -17.65
C ARG A 66 7.04 -2.55 -16.34
N ASN A 67 6.27 -1.46 -16.42
CA ASN A 67 5.64 -0.86 -15.27
C ASN A 67 4.41 -1.67 -14.81
N LEU A 68 4.53 -2.32 -13.66
CA LEU A 68 3.44 -3.07 -13.01
C LEU A 68 2.64 -2.20 -12.03
N GLY A 69 3.05 -0.96 -11.76
CA GLY A 69 2.48 -0.13 -10.71
C GLY A 69 2.63 -0.79 -9.32
N ALA A 70 1.59 -0.73 -8.51
CA ALA A 70 1.60 -1.31 -7.16
C ALA A 70 1.75 -2.84 -7.13
N VAL A 71 1.40 -3.54 -8.22
CA VAL A 71 1.58 -4.99 -8.34
C VAL A 71 3.06 -5.39 -8.19
N GLY A 72 3.98 -4.48 -8.46
CA GLY A 72 5.40 -4.68 -8.16
C GLY A 72 5.63 -5.09 -6.70
N ARG A 73 4.88 -4.54 -5.74
CA ARG A 73 4.97 -4.93 -4.32
C ARG A 73 4.55 -6.40 -4.11
N THR A 74 3.55 -6.87 -4.85
CA THR A 74 3.14 -8.30 -4.81
C THR A 74 4.25 -9.21 -5.32
N HIS A 75 4.90 -8.83 -6.43
CA HIS A 75 6.05 -9.58 -6.96
C HIS A 75 7.22 -9.58 -5.97
N GLY A 76 7.51 -8.43 -5.34
CA GLY A 76 8.56 -8.34 -4.32
C GLY A 76 8.26 -9.21 -3.09
N ALA A 77 7.02 -9.21 -2.61
CA ALA A 77 6.58 -10.04 -1.48
C ALA A 77 6.64 -11.54 -1.80
N ALA A 78 6.35 -11.91 -3.04
CA ALA A 78 6.38 -13.32 -3.46
C ALA A 78 7.80 -13.93 -3.43
N VAL A 79 8.84 -13.13 -3.65
CA VAL A 79 10.23 -13.60 -3.65
C VAL A 79 10.91 -13.54 -2.29
N LEU A 80 10.31 -12.93 -1.28
CA LEU A 80 10.77 -12.96 0.10
C LEU A 80 10.37 -14.28 0.77
N SER A 81 11.20 -14.73 1.70
CA SER A 81 10.91 -15.92 2.54
C SER A 81 10.48 -15.55 3.96
N THR A 82 10.56 -14.27 4.34
CA THR A 82 10.17 -13.81 5.67
C THR A 82 8.66 -13.91 5.90
N PRO A 83 8.21 -14.21 7.14
CA PRO A 83 6.77 -14.30 7.45
C PRO A 83 6.04 -12.97 7.28
N TYR A 84 6.76 -11.85 7.41
CA TYR A 84 6.21 -10.50 7.29
C TYR A 84 6.93 -9.70 6.22
N VAL A 85 6.20 -8.75 5.60
CA VAL A 85 6.72 -7.87 4.56
C VAL A 85 6.35 -6.44 4.90
N ALA A 86 7.35 -5.58 4.99
CA ALA A 86 7.20 -4.13 5.06
C ALA A 86 7.32 -3.55 3.65
N PHE A 87 6.48 -2.57 3.33
CA PHE A 87 6.58 -1.86 2.05
C PHE A 87 7.25 -0.51 2.25
N SER A 88 8.06 -0.14 1.28
CA SER A 88 8.64 1.19 1.13
C SER A 88 8.49 1.67 -0.30
N ASP A 89 8.41 2.97 -0.48
CA ASP A 89 8.60 3.62 -1.77
C ASP A 89 10.08 4.00 -1.94
N ASP A 90 10.49 4.46 -3.09
CA ASP A 90 11.87 4.88 -3.33
C ASP A 90 12.27 6.18 -2.60
N ASP A 91 11.36 6.73 -1.80
CA ASP A 91 11.54 7.90 -0.96
C ASP A 91 11.02 7.69 0.48
N SER A 92 10.91 6.42 0.92
CA SER A 92 10.49 6.09 2.27
C SER A 92 11.29 4.94 2.88
N TRP A 93 11.43 4.95 4.20
CA TRP A 93 12.15 3.93 4.99
C TRP A 93 11.58 3.86 6.41
N TRP A 94 12.06 2.93 7.21
CA TRP A 94 11.57 2.64 8.56
C TRP A 94 12.48 3.24 9.63
N GLU A 95 11.92 3.66 10.75
CA GLU A 95 12.71 3.98 11.93
C GLU A 95 13.39 2.71 12.51
N PRO A 96 14.60 2.86 13.12
CA PRO A 96 15.23 1.76 13.86
C PRO A 96 14.29 1.18 14.92
N GLY A 97 14.13 -0.15 14.96
CA GLY A 97 13.23 -0.84 15.87
C GLY A 97 11.80 -1.02 15.37
N ALA A 98 11.35 -0.26 14.36
CA ALA A 98 9.98 -0.33 13.85
C ALA A 98 9.63 -1.71 13.27
N LEU A 99 10.57 -2.32 12.53
CA LEU A 99 10.34 -3.65 11.93
C LEU A 99 10.30 -4.76 12.99
N SER A 100 11.11 -4.67 14.03
CA SER A 100 11.05 -5.61 15.15
C SER A 100 9.73 -5.51 15.89
N ARG A 101 9.29 -4.29 16.21
CA ARG A 101 7.99 -4.04 16.84
C ARG A 101 6.83 -4.56 15.99
N ALA A 102 6.86 -4.31 14.67
CA ALA A 102 5.83 -4.83 13.76
C ALA A 102 5.76 -6.36 13.79
N ALA A 103 6.92 -7.03 13.81
CA ALA A 103 6.98 -8.48 13.91
C ALA A 103 6.39 -8.99 15.23
N ASP A 104 6.73 -8.36 16.37
CA ASP A 104 6.20 -8.73 17.69
C ASP A 104 4.68 -8.60 17.75
N LEU A 105 4.12 -7.51 17.19
CA LEU A 105 2.67 -7.30 17.11
C LEU A 105 1.99 -8.36 16.23
N LEU A 106 2.59 -8.68 15.08
CA LEU A 106 2.05 -9.71 14.18
C LEU A 106 2.14 -11.11 14.79
N ASP A 107 3.19 -11.42 15.55
CA ASP A 107 3.32 -12.70 16.28
C ASP A 107 2.28 -12.80 17.39
N ALA A 108 2.05 -11.71 18.15
CA ALA A 108 1.11 -11.68 19.27
C ALA A 108 -0.37 -11.69 18.82
N HIS A 109 -0.67 -11.28 17.59
CA HIS A 109 -2.04 -11.15 17.07
C HIS A 109 -2.22 -11.97 15.78
N PRO A 110 -2.55 -13.27 15.84
CA PRO A 110 -2.62 -14.15 14.68
C PRO A 110 -3.61 -13.70 13.59
N ARG A 111 -4.71 -13.01 13.98
CA ARG A 111 -5.68 -12.47 13.02
C ARG A 111 -5.23 -11.17 12.35
N LEU A 112 -4.20 -10.51 12.87
CA LEU A 112 -3.65 -9.30 12.27
C LEU A 112 -2.92 -9.64 10.97
N ALA A 113 -3.43 -9.14 9.84
CA ALA A 113 -2.78 -9.28 8.54
C ALA A 113 -2.04 -8.03 8.09
N LEU A 114 -2.45 -6.86 8.57
CA LEU A 114 -1.85 -5.59 8.15
C LEU A 114 -1.74 -4.62 9.33
N ILE A 115 -0.54 -4.10 9.51
CA ILE A 115 -0.25 -2.94 10.35
C ILE A 115 -0.23 -1.71 9.45
N ALA A 116 -1.11 -0.74 9.74
CA ALA A 116 -0.99 0.63 9.25
C ALA A 116 -0.13 1.40 10.24
N GLY A 117 1.13 1.58 9.94
CA GLY A 117 2.07 2.33 10.77
C GLY A 117 1.82 3.84 10.72
N SER A 118 2.48 4.57 11.61
CA SER A 118 2.55 6.03 11.53
C SER A 118 3.56 6.46 10.47
N THR A 119 3.30 7.61 9.87
CA THR A 119 4.18 8.21 8.87
C THR A 119 4.67 9.56 9.39
N ARG A 120 5.97 9.80 9.27
CA ARG A 120 6.58 11.14 9.43
C ARG A 120 7.08 11.64 8.09
N VAL A 121 6.73 12.87 7.76
CA VAL A 121 6.95 13.45 6.42
C VAL A 121 8.02 14.54 6.45
N GLY A 122 8.84 14.56 5.42
CA GLY A 122 9.87 15.58 5.22
C GLY A 122 11.09 15.45 6.13
N ALA A 123 12.04 16.34 5.95
CA ALA A 123 13.28 16.36 6.74
C ALA A 123 13.03 16.66 8.22
N ASP A 124 11.99 17.43 8.52
CA ASP A 124 11.61 17.82 9.88
C ASP A 124 10.85 16.70 10.61
N GLY A 125 10.50 15.62 9.93
CA GLY A 125 9.81 14.47 10.51
C GLY A 125 8.42 14.79 11.06
N LEU A 126 7.68 15.70 10.42
CA LEU A 126 6.33 16.08 10.86
C LEU A 126 5.35 14.91 10.71
N PRO A 127 4.40 14.73 11.64
CA PRO A 127 3.37 13.72 11.49
C PRO A 127 2.56 13.93 10.21
N ASP A 128 2.31 12.85 9.44
CA ASP A 128 1.35 12.90 8.33
C ASP A 128 -0.07 13.02 8.90
N PRO A 129 -0.93 13.88 8.34
CA PRO A 129 -2.34 14.01 8.78
C PRO A 129 -3.13 12.70 8.76
N ILE A 130 -2.74 11.72 7.96
CA ILE A 130 -3.37 10.41 7.95
C ILE A 130 -3.26 9.68 9.30
N ASN A 131 -2.22 9.97 10.10
CA ASN A 131 -2.04 9.34 11.41
C ASN A 131 -3.23 9.61 12.33
N ASP A 132 -3.75 10.84 12.32
CA ASP A 132 -4.92 11.22 13.11
C ASP A 132 -6.18 10.49 12.61
N ALA A 133 -6.38 10.44 11.30
CA ALA A 133 -7.50 9.71 10.70
C ALA A 133 -7.47 8.20 11.02
N LEU A 134 -6.28 7.60 11.09
CA LEU A 134 -6.12 6.19 11.45
C LEU A 134 -6.33 5.96 12.94
N SER A 135 -5.83 6.84 13.81
CA SER A 135 -5.93 6.74 15.26
C SER A 135 -7.36 6.96 15.77
N THR A 136 -8.14 7.80 15.08
CA THR A 136 -9.54 8.12 15.38
C THR A 136 -10.53 7.33 14.51
N SER A 137 -10.12 6.20 13.96
CA SER A 137 -10.95 5.37 13.09
C SER A 137 -12.32 5.07 13.74
N PRO A 138 -13.44 5.32 13.02
CA PRO A 138 -14.79 5.07 13.54
C PRO A 138 -15.11 3.58 13.71
N LEU A 139 -14.23 2.70 13.29
CA LEU A 139 -14.37 1.26 13.45
C LEU A 139 -14.05 0.78 14.87
N GLY A 140 -13.47 1.65 15.71
CA GLY A 140 -13.08 1.29 17.08
C GLY A 140 -11.93 0.28 17.11
N ARG A 141 -11.84 -0.45 18.22
CA ARG A 141 -10.81 -1.47 18.44
C ARG A 141 -11.45 -2.85 18.60
N ASP A 142 -11.05 -3.79 17.77
CA ASP A 142 -11.38 -5.20 18.00
C ASP A 142 -10.53 -5.75 19.15
N ALA A 143 -11.11 -6.60 20.03
CA ALA A 143 -10.46 -7.08 21.25
C ALA A 143 -9.15 -7.86 20.99
N ASP A 144 -9.01 -8.46 19.81
CA ASP A 144 -7.87 -9.27 19.39
C ASP A 144 -6.89 -8.52 18.46
N LEU A 145 -7.04 -7.19 18.32
CA LEU A 145 -6.14 -6.34 17.55
C LEU A 145 -5.39 -5.35 18.44
N PRO A 146 -4.14 -4.99 18.09
CA PRO A 146 -3.27 -4.15 18.91
C PRO A 146 -3.66 -2.67 18.93
N GLY A 147 -4.50 -2.22 18.01
CA GLY A 147 -4.86 -0.82 17.82
C GLY A 147 -6.23 -0.64 17.17
N PRO A 148 -6.63 0.62 16.85
CA PRO A 148 -7.86 0.89 16.12
C PRO A 148 -7.92 0.11 14.82
N ALA A 149 -9.07 -0.49 14.52
CA ALA A 149 -9.30 -1.17 13.27
C ALA A 149 -9.43 -0.15 12.13
N VAL A 150 -8.81 -0.43 10.97
CA VAL A 150 -8.79 0.50 9.83
C VAL A 150 -9.17 -0.21 8.53
N LEU A 151 -9.64 0.55 7.54
CA LEU A 151 -9.87 0.11 6.16
C LEU A 151 -9.13 1.00 5.15
N GLY A 152 -8.09 1.70 5.63
CA GLY A 152 -7.18 2.51 4.83
C GLY A 152 -5.78 2.49 5.46
N PHE A 153 -4.77 2.72 4.64
CA PHE A 153 -3.37 2.79 5.06
C PHE A 153 -2.54 3.45 3.96
N LEU A 154 -1.31 3.86 4.28
CA LEU A 154 -0.31 4.20 3.25
C LEU A 154 0.56 2.98 2.98
N ALA A 155 0.73 2.62 1.72
CA ALA A 155 1.56 1.47 1.35
C ALA A 155 3.00 1.60 1.87
N CYS A 156 3.58 2.81 1.82
CA CYS A 156 4.93 3.08 2.31
C CYS A 156 5.11 3.02 3.84
N ALA A 157 4.02 2.85 4.58
CA ALA A 157 4.00 2.69 6.04
C ALA A 157 3.22 1.42 6.47
N ALA A 158 3.14 0.42 5.61
CA ALA A 158 2.41 -0.81 5.90
C ALA A 158 3.35 -2.01 6.08
N VAL A 159 3.06 -2.82 7.11
CA VAL A 159 3.68 -4.15 7.30
C VAL A 159 2.59 -5.20 7.24
N VAL A 160 2.78 -6.22 6.41
CA VAL A 160 1.77 -7.24 6.17
C VAL A 160 2.25 -8.64 6.58
N ARG A 161 1.31 -9.47 7.05
CA ARG A 161 1.50 -10.92 7.11
C ARG A 161 1.55 -11.44 5.68
N ARG A 162 2.73 -11.93 5.26
CA ARG A 162 2.99 -12.31 3.87
C ARG A 162 1.98 -13.35 3.33
N SER A 163 1.63 -14.36 4.11
CA SER A 163 0.64 -15.36 3.70
C SER A 163 -0.71 -14.72 3.41
N ALA A 164 -1.27 -13.95 4.34
CA ALA A 164 -2.55 -13.28 4.18
C ALA A 164 -2.57 -12.32 2.98
N PHE A 165 -1.48 -11.57 2.78
CA PHE A 165 -1.34 -10.66 1.65
C PHE A 165 -1.35 -11.39 0.30
N LEU A 166 -0.61 -12.49 0.20
CA LEU A 166 -0.53 -13.29 -1.04
C LEU A 166 -1.81 -14.09 -1.29
N ASP A 167 -2.46 -14.61 -0.25
CA ASP A 167 -3.70 -15.39 -0.35
C ASP A 167 -4.87 -14.57 -0.90
N VAL A 168 -4.94 -13.25 -0.59
CA VAL A 168 -5.94 -12.37 -1.20
C VAL A 168 -5.53 -11.86 -2.58
N GLY A 169 -4.33 -12.21 -3.06
CA GLY A 169 -3.80 -11.85 -4.37
C GLY A 169 -2.97 -10.55 -4.39
N GLY A 170 -2.72 -9.94 -3.23
CA GLY A 170 -1.93 -8.70 -3.12
C GLY A 170 -2.59 -7.49 -3.78
N PHE A 171 -1.79 -6.60 -4.34
CA PHE A 171 -2.30 -5.44 -5.08
C PHE A 171 -2.88 -5.82 -6.43
N HIS A 172 -4.09 -5.33 -6.72
CA HIS A 172 -4.86 -5.78 -7.89
C HIS A 172 -4.44 -5.04 -9.18
N PRO A 173 -4.14 -5.77 -10.29
CA PRO A 173 -3.59 -5.18 -11.52
C PRO A 173 -4.55 -4.20 -12.23
N VAL A 174 -5.86 -4.34 -12.07
CA VAL A 174 -6.85 -3.43 -12.67
C VAL A 174 -6.66 -1.99 -12.19
N LEU A 175 -6.27 -1.79 -10.94
CA LEU A 175 -6.07 -0.46 -10.37
C LEU A 175 -4.73 0.17 -10.78
N HIS A 176 -3.70 -0.63 -10.96
CA HIS A 176 -2.33 -0.26 -11.29
C HIS A 176 -1.66 0.60 -10.21
N PHE A 177 -2.05 1.88 -10.04
CA PHE A 177 -1.48 2.80 -9.04
C PHE A 177 -2.46 3.93 -8.69
N GLY A 178 -2.51 4.32 -7.40
CA GLY A 178 -3.35 5.35 -6.81
C GLY A 178 -4.64 4.80 -6.19
N ALA A 179 -4.78 4.88 -4.87
CA ALA A 179 -5.88 4.34 -4.07
C ALA A 179 -6.10 2.81 -4.21
N GLU A 180 -5.06 2.07 -4.56
CA GLU A 180 -5.08 0.60 -4.61
C GLU A 180 -5.11 -0.04 -3.21
N GLU A 181 -4.66 0.68 -2.20
CA GLU A 181 -4.65 0.27 -0.80
C GLU A 181 -6.08 -0.02 -0.29
N ALA A 182 -7.04 0.78 -0.72
CA ALA A 182 -8.44 0.59 -0.33
C ALA A 182 -8.99 -0.77 -0.76
N LEU A 183 -8.71 -1.21 -1.98
CA LEU A 183 -9.16 -2.52 -2.47
C LEU A 183 -8.51 -3.66 -1.68
N LEU A 184 -7.21 -3.57 -1.40
CA LEU A 184 -6.49 -4.56 -0.60
C LEU A 184 -7.06 -4.64 0.83
N ALA A 185 -7.33 -3.49 1.47
CA ALA A 185 -7.93 -3.45 2.79
C ALA A 185 -9.31 -4.14 2.81
N LEU A 186 -10.14 -3.88 1.82
CA LEU A 186 -11.45 -4.52 1.66
C LEU A 186 -11.35 -6.03 1.46
N ASP A 187 -10.39 -6.49 0.67
CA ASP A 187 -10.18 -7.90 0.40
C ASP A 187 -9.67 -8.65 1.64
N LEU A 188 -8.73 -8.05 2.39
CA LEU A 188 -8.27 -8.61 3.66
C LEU A 188 -9.42 -8.71 4.68
N ASP A 189 -10.19 -7.64 4.90
CA ASP A 189 -11.32 -7.69 5.83
C ASP A 189 -12.40 -8.66 5.36
N ALA A 190 -12.66 -8.78 4.04
CA ALA A 190 -13.60 -9.77 3.51
C ALA A 190 -13.20 -11.21 3.86
N HIS A 191 -11.91 -11.50 3.93
CA HIS A 191 -11.34 -12.78 4.36
C HIS A 191 -11.18 -12.90 5.89
N ARG A 192 -11.78 -11.99 6.68
CA ARG A 192 -11.77 -11.94 8.14
C ARG A 192 -10.40 -11.64 8.76
N TRP A 193 -9.47 -11.13 7.99
CA TRP A 193 -8.22 -10.61 8.50
C TRP A 193 -8.42 -9.27 9.21
N GLY A 194 -7.63 -9.01 10.23
CA GLY A 194 -7.59 -7.73 10.93
C GLY A 194 -6.59 -6.78 10.27
N LEU A 195 -6.96 -5.51 10.21
CA LEU A 195 -6.08 -4.40 9.88
C LEU A 195 -6.14 -3.42 11.05
N ALA A 196 -5.00 -3.01 11.58
CA ALA A 196 -4.95 -2.11 12.73
C ALA A 196 -3.91 -1.01 12.54
N HIS A 197 -4.24 0.18 13.04
CA HIS A 197 -3.26 1.24 13.19
C HIS A 197 -2.39 1.00 14.42
N CYS A 198 -1.06 1.03 14.22
CA CYS A 198 -0.08 0.85 15.28
C CYS A 198 0.90 2.04 15.24
N PRO A 199 0.67 3.06 16.07
CA PRO A 199 1.42 4.33 15.99
C PRO A 199 2.91 4.20 16.29
N ASP A 200 3.30 3.18 17.03
CA ASP A 200 4.71 2.92 17.37
C ASP A 200 5.51 2.23 16.23
N VAL A 201 4.86 1.83 15.15
CA VAL A 201 5.50 1.33 13.93
C VAL A 201 5.64 2.49 12.97
N VAL A 202 6.82 3.12 12.94
CA VAL A 202 7.01 4.41 12.27
C VAL A 202 7.79 4.26 10.98
N ALA A 203 7.24 4.82 9.91
CA ALA A 203 7.90 5.02 8.62
C ALA A 203 8.23 6.51 8.40
N LEU A 204 9.34 6.75 7.73
CA LEU A 204 9.80 8.08 7.31
C LEU A 204 9.56 8.22 5.81
N HIS A 205 8.91 9.29 5.38
CA HIS A 205 8.54 9.53 3.99
C HIS A 205 9.00 10.91 3.54
N HIS A 206 9.87 10.97 2.54
CA HIS A 206 10.43 12.20 1.99
C HIS A 206 9.94 12.43 0.55
N PRO A 207 8.63 12.71 0.34
CA PRO A 207 8.07 12.85 -0.98
C PRO A 207 8.61 14.08 -1.70
N ASP A 208 8.70 13.99 -3.04
CA ASP A 208 8.94 15.18 -3.85
C ASP A 208 7.76 16.14 -3.71
N THR A 209 8.07 17.42 -3.53
CA THR A 209 7.08 18.51 -3.39
C THR A 209 6.51 18.99 -4.73
N GLY A 210 7.02 18.47 -5.85
CA GLY A 210 6.61 18.84 -7.19
C GLY A 210 5.21 18.34 -7.58
N PRO A 211 4.60 18.95 -8.61
CA PRO A 211 3.32 18.51 -9.13
C PRO A 211 3.38 17.06 -9.62
N ARG A 212 2.30 16.30 -9.36
CA ARG A 212 2.17 14.88 -9.78
C ARG A 212 1.04 14.75 -10.82
N PRO A 213 1.29 15.09 -12.11
CA PRO A 213 0.26 15.14 -13.14
C PRO A 213 -0.55 13.84 -13.23
N GLY A 214 -1.87 13.96 -13.35
CA GLY A 214 -2.81 12.85 -13.47
C GLY A 214 -2.91 11.95 -12.23
N ARG A 215 -2.35 12.35 -11.06
CA ARG A 215 -2.53 11.59 -9.80
C ARG A 215 -3.99 11.59 -9.41
N GLU A 216 -4.63 12.75 -9.44
CA GLU A 216 -6.03 12.92 -9.07
C GLU A 216 -6.95 12.08 -9.97
N ALA A 217 -6.75 12.13 -11.30
CA ALA A 217 -7.49 11.29 -12.22
C ALA A 217 -7.32 9.78 -11.93
N ARG A 218 -6.12 9.35 -11.57
CA ARG A 218 -5.88 7.94 -11.20
C ARG A 218 -6.62 7.54 -9.95
N VAL A 219 -6.59 8.38 -8.91
CA VAL A 219 -7.30 8.12 -7.64
C VAL A 219 -8.80 8.05 -7.88
N ARG A 220 -9.42 9.05 -8.52
CA ARG A 220 -10.86 9.07 -8.83
C ARG A 220 -11.28 7.87 -9.69
N ARG A 221 -10.50 7.53 -10.71
CA ARG A 221 -10.70 6.32 -11.51
C ARG A 221 -10.76 5.06 -10.64
N ASN A 222 -9.79 4.90 -9.75
CA ASN A 222 -9.65 3.70 -8.95
C ASN A 222 -10.72 3.59 -7.87
N VAL A 223 -11.21 4.70 -7.33
CA VAL A 223 -12.39 4.73 -6.44
C VAL A 223 -13.61 4.14 -7.16
N VAL A 224 -13.90 4.60 -8.37
CA VAL A 224 -15.01 4.06 -9.18
C VAL A 224 -14.79 2.59 -9.51
N LEU A 225 -13.59 2.19 -9.95
CA LEU A 225 -13.30 0.78 -10.27
C LEU A 225 -13.42 -0.13 -9.03
N THR A 226 -12.94 0.31 -7.86
CA THR A 226 -13.10 -0.41 -6.60
C THR A 226 -14.58 -0.58 -6.25
N ALA A 227 -15.41 0.46 -6.46
CA ALA A 227 -16.85 0.36 -6.26
C ALA A 227 -17.49 -0.70 -7.19
N TRP A 228 -17.13 -0.73 -8.47
CA TRP A 228 -17.61 -1.75 -9.41
C TRP A 228 -17.13 -3.16 -9.03
N MET A 229 -15.91 -3.30 -8.54
CA MET A 229 -15.34 -4.58 -8.16
C MET A 229 -15.92 -5.14 -6.85
N ARG A 230 -16.26 -4.27 -5.87
CA ARG A 230 -16.54 -4.74 -4.49
C ARG A 230 -17.88 -4.27 -3.91
N ARG A 231 -18.35 -3.09 -4.26
CA ARG A 231 -19.50 -2.46 -3.59
C ARG A 231 -20.86 -2.89 -4.23
N PRO A 232 -21.99 -2.64 -3.55
CA PRO A 232 -23.32 -2.80 -4.15
C PRO A 232 -23.45 -1.99 -5.45
N LEU A 233 -24.21 -2.52 -6.44
CA LEU A 233 -24.35 -1.87 -7.75
C LEU A 233 -24.86 -0.44 -7.65
N ARG A 234 -25.83 -0.16 -6.77
CA ARG A 234 -26.34 1.19 -6.53
C ARG A 234 -25.23 2.18 -6.16
N HIS A 235 -24.26 1.74 -5.34
CA HIS A 235 -23.10 2.57 -4.95
C HIS A 235 -22.16 2.78 -6.14
N ALA A 236 -21.85 1.72 -6.89
CA ALA A 236 -20.97 1.83 -8.07
C ALA A 236 -21.58 2.73 -9.15
N VAL A 237 -22.89 2.62 -9.39
CA VAL A 237 -23.62 3.51 -10.32
C VAL A 237 -23.60 4.95 -9.80
N GLY A 238 -23.87 5.18 -8.51
CA GLY A 238 -23.83 6.52 -7.90
C GLY A 238 -22.47 7.18 -8.04
N GLN A 239 -21.37 6.46 -7.72
CA GLN A 239 -20.00 6.95 -7.89
C GLN A 239 -19.68 7.27 -9.36
N THR A 240 -20.18 6.48 -10.30
CA THR A 240 -19.98 6.73 -11.73
C THR A 240 -20.77 7.95 -12.19
N ALA A 241 -22.00 8.12 -11.74
CA ALA A 241 -22.86 9.27 -12.06
C ALA A 241 -22.26 10.57 -11.50
N TRP A 242 -21.74 10.53 -10.26
CA TRP A 242 -21.04 11.68 -9.67
C TRP A 242 -19.79 12.05 -10.49
N LEU A 243 -18.93 11.06 -10.84
CA LEU A 243 -17.76 11.31 -11.66
C LEU A 243 -18.12 11.84 -13.06
N LEU A 244 -19.23 11.36 -13.64
CA LEU A 244 -19.74 11.84 -14.92
C LEU A 244 -20.17 13.33 -14.83
N ALA A 245 -20.92 13.69 -13.80
CA ALA A 245 -21.34 15.07 -13.59
C ALA A 245 -20.13 16.00 -13.39
N ASP A 246 -19.15 15.57 -12.58
CA ASP A 246 -17.94 16.35 -12.33
C ASP A 246 -17.07 16.48 -13.60
N SER A 247 -17.08 15.48 -14.48
CA SER A 247 -16.33 15.49 -15.74
C SER A 247 -16.76 16.59 -16.72
N LEU A 248 -17.94 17.18 -16.54
CA LEU A 248 -18.39 18.30 -17.37
C LEU A 248 -17.55 19.56 -17.14
N ARG A 249 -16.97 19.70 -15.94
CA ARG A 249 -16.24 20.92 -15.51
C ARG A 249 -14.76 20.68 -15.24
N ASP A 250 -14.40 19.46 -14.85
CA ASP A 250 -13.04 19.11 -14.42
C ASP A 250 -12.30 18.20 -15.42
N PRO A 251 -11.15 18.63 -15.98
CA PRO A 251 -10.33 17.82 -16.87
C PRO A 251 -9.79 16.53 -16.24
N GLU A 252 -9.47 16.55 -14.94
CA GLU A 252 -8.99 15.37 -14.20
C GLU A 252 -10.12 14.34 -14.05
N ALA A 253 -11.35 14.78 -13.76
CA ALA A 253 -12.53 13.91 -13.73
C ALA A 253 -12.83 13.31 -15.12
N ARG A 254 -12.67 14.08 -16.22
CA ARG A 254 -12.78 13.55 -17.60
C ARG A 254 -11.75 12.47 -17.87
N ALA A 255 -10.50 12.69 -17.44
CA ALA A 255 -9.43 11.70 -17.59
C ALA A 255 -9.70 10.43 -16.76
N ALA A 256 -10.20 10.60 -15.53
CA ALA A 256 -10.62 9.52 -14.64
C ALA A 256 -11.74 8.68 -15.26
N LEU A 257 -12.80 9.33 -15.79
CA LEU A 257 -13.95 8.67 -16.42
C LEU A 257 -13.52 7.84 -17.64
N ARG A 258 -12.70 8.42 -18.54
CA ARG A 258 -12.15 7.68 -19.70
C ARG A 258 -11.31 6.47 -19.26
N GLY A 259 -10.49 6.67 -18.22
CA GLY A 259 -9.67 5.61 -17.64
C GLY A 259 -10.50 4.51 -17.00
N ALA A 260 -11.59 4.85 -16.31
CA ALA A 260 -12.54 3.91 -15.72
C ALA A 260 -13.27 3.10 -16.81
N ALA A 261 -13.81 3.77 -17.82
CA ALA A 261 -14.50 3.10 -18.94
C ALA A 261 -13.63 2.04 -19.62
N ARG A 262 -12.35 2.35 -19.88
CA ARG A 262 -11.41 1.40 -20.51
C ARG A 262 -11.13 0.16 -19.65
N ARG A 263 -11.20 0.28 -18.33
CA ARG A 263 -10.86 -0.80 -17.38
C ARG A 263 -12.11 -1.49 -16.79
N LEU A 264 -13.29 -0.95 -17.05
CA LEU A 264 -14.55 -1.47 -16.52
C LEU A 264 -14.80 -2.95 -16.88
N PRO A 265 -14.56 -3.42 -18.12
CA PRO A 265 -14.72 -4.84 -18.43
C PRO A 265 -13.86 -5.74 -17.54
N ALA A 266 -12.60 -5.37 -17.33
CA ALA A 266 -11.70 -6.11 -16.43
C ALA A 266 -12.16 -6.01 -14.96
N ALA A 267 -12.63 -4.85 -14.51
CA ALA A 267 -13.18 -4.69 -13.16
C ALA A 267 -14.43 -5.58 -12.95
N LEU A 268 -15.31 -5.66 -13.93
CA LEU A 268 -16.50 -6.52 -13.87
C LEU A 268 -16.13 -8.01 -13.88
N ALA A 269 -15.13 -8.44 -14.65
CA ALA A 269 -14.63 -9.81 -14.64
C ALA A 269 -14.07 -10.23 -13.27
N HIS A 270 -13.55 -9.26 -12.49
CA HIS A 270 -13.04 -9.49 -11.13
C HIS A 270 -14.01 -9.06 -10.03
N ARG A 271 -15.29 -8.89 -10.37
CA ARG A 271 -16.29 -8.47 -9.39
C ARG A 271 -16.55 -9.56 -8.34
N ARG A 272 -16.32 -9.19 -7.07
CA ARG A 272 -16.66 -10.00 -5.89
C ARG A 272 -17.30 -9.08 -4.85
N ARG A 273 -18.61 -9.23 -4.65
CA ARG A 273 -19.34 -8.38 -3.73
C ARG A 273 -18.86 -8.59 -2.29
N LEU A 274 -18.69 -7.48 -1.56
CA LEU A 274 -18.32 -7.52 -0.14
C LEU A 274 -19.37 -8.25 0.70
N PRO A 275 -18.98 -9.01 1.74
CA PRO A 275 -19.86 -9.46 2.78
C PRO A 275 -20.59 -8.29 3.45
N PRO A 276 -21.86 -8.45 3.90
CA PRO A 276 -22.63 -7.36 4.52
C PRO A 276 -21.93 -6.70 5.73
N ARG A 277 -21.15 -7.46 6.49
CA ARG A 277 -20.37 -6.91 7.61
C ARG A 277 -19.31 -5.91 7.17
N VAL A 278 -18.58 -6.22 6.08
CA VAL A 278 -17.54 -5.34 5.52
C VAL A 278 -18.17 -4.09 4.93
N GLU A 279 -19.27 -4.24 4.20
CA GLU A 279 -20.03 -3.11 3.65
C GLU A 279 -20.52 -2.15 4.75
N ARG A 280 -20.95 -2.66 5.92
CA ARG A 280 -21.31 -1.81 7.08
C ARG A 280 -20.09 -1.04 7.61
N ARG A 281 -18.93 -1.69 7.72
CA ARG A 281 -17.69 -1.05 8.17
C ARG A 281 -17.26 0.07 7.22
N VAL A 282 -17.32 -0.19 5.91
CA VAL A 282 -17.00 0.85 4.90
C VAL A 282 -17.92 2.06 5.04
N ARG A 283 -19.24 1.85 5.24
CA ARG A 283 -20.17 2.97 5.43
C ARG A 283 -19.91 3.76 6.70
N LEU A 284 -19.45 3.13 7.78
CA LEU A 284 -19.04 3.85 8.98
C LEU A 284 -17.87 4.78 8.70
N VAL A 285 -16.86 4.29 7.97
CA VAL A 285 -15.71 5.11 7.58
C VAL A 285 -16.12 6.24 6.64
N GLU A 286 -16.97 5.96 5.63
CA GLU A 286 -17.47 6.99 4.69
C GLU A 286 -18.35 8.07 5.37
N ALA A 287 -19.04 7.71 6.44
CA ALA A 287 -19.89 8.67 7.17
C ALA A 287 -19.10 9.59 8.12
N ALA A 288 -17.85 9.23 8.43
CA ALA A 288 -16.98 9.99 9.33
C ALA A 288 -15.91 10.82 8.56
N ALA A 289 -15.80 10.66 7.25
CA ALA A 289 -14.90 11.40 6.36
C ALA A 289 -15.56 12.65 5.80
#